data_14300a7781be5345cbb3d3ca83036ead
#
_entry.id   14300a7781be5345cbb3d3ca83036ead
#
_cell.length_a   1.000
_cell.length_b   1.000
_cell.length_c   1.000
_cell.angle_alpha   90.00
_cell.angle_beta   90.00
_cell.angle_gamma   90.00
#
_symmetry.space_group_name_H-M   'P 1'
#
loop_
_entity.id
_entity.type
_entity.pdbx_description
1 polymer ?
#
loop_
_entity_poly.entity_id
_entity_poly.type
_entity_poly.pdbx_seq_one_letter_code
_entity_poly.pdbx_strand_id
1 'polypeptide(L)'
;ALPILGILTNHNACELLEDAGEWYKVTSGKVTGYVNKQYLVTGDEAEAIAEQEIKTVATVNTETLNVRAEKSTEAAVLSQVGNSEAFTVNSVADGWVEISVDDSVGYISQDYVTLAQALPTAKTIEQVKYGDGVSDVRASVVSYALQFVGNRYVWGGTSLEKGVDCSGFTMRILGKYGISLPHSSRAQPSYGTKISASEAKPGDLFFYGSGSSISHVAIYIGNGQIVHASNKRDGIKVSNAYYRNPICVARYLPD
;
A
#
# COMPACT_ATOMS: atom_id res chain seq x y z
N ALA A 1 3.50 3.47 27.06
CA ALA A 1 2.48 4.11 26.21
C ALA A 1 1.79 3.02 25.40
N LEU A 2 0.48 3.12 25.17
CA LEU A 2 -0.25 2.24 24.28
C LEU A 2 0.16 2.54 22.82
N PRO A 3 0.21 1.54 21.92
CA PRO A 3 0.56 1.78 20.54
C PRO A 3 -0.47 2.68 19.85
N ILE A 4 -0.01 3.53 18.94
CA ILE A 4 -0.88 4.28 18.03
C ILE A 4 -1.34 3.32 16.94
N LEU A 5 -2.64 3.15 16.75
CA LEU A 5 -3.25 2.20 15.83
C LEU A 5 -3.71 2.85 14.52
N GLY A 6 -3.92 4.16 14.52
CA GLY A 6 -4.37 4.94 13.38
C GLY A 6 -4.46 6.42 13.72
N ILE A 7 -4.85 7.22 12.75
CA ILE A 7 -5.02 8.67 12.88
C ILE A 7 -6.44 9.04 12.45
N LEU A 8 -7.14 9.73 13.36
CA LEU A 8 -8.36 10.48 13.06
C LEU A 8 -7.94 11.91 12.70
N THR A 9 -8.35 12.37 11.56
CA THR A 9 -8.25 13.77 11.16
C THR A 9 -9.58 14.48 11.40
N ASN A 10 -9.59 15.79 11.23
CA ASN A 10 -10.80 16.58 11.39
C ASN A 10 -11.94 16.02 10.51
N HIS A 11 -13.15 15.95 11.06
CA HIS A 11 -14.36 15.45 10.40
C HIS A 11 -14.35 13.95 10.02
N ASN A 12 -13.39 13.16 10.54
CA ASN A 12 -13.50 11.70 10.40
C ASN A 12 -14.61 11.19 11.32
N ALA A 13 -15.49 10.36 10.77
CA ALA A 13 -16.54 9.71 11.52
C ALA A 13 -16.01 8.49 12.27
N CYS A 14 -16.56 8.25 13.46
CA CYS A 14 -16.34 7.04 14.22
C CYS A 14 -17.62 6.57 14.89
N GLU A 15 -17.75 5.28 15.06
CA GLU A 15 -18.80 4.65 15.85
C GLU A 15 -18.33 4.49 17.29
N LEU A 16 -19.16 4.91 18.24
CA LEU A 16 -18.89 4.74 19.66
C LEU A 16 -19.21 3.31 20.11
N LEU A 17 -18.20 2.62 20.63
CA LEU A 17 -18.33 1.25 21.12
C LEU A 17 -18.48 1.19 22.64
N GLU A 18 -17.76 2.07 23.40
CA GLU A 18 -17.71 2.02 24.85
C GLU A 18 -17.33 3.39 25.43
N ASP A 19 -17.94 3.77 26.54
CA ASP A 19 -17.53 4.91 27.37
C ASP A 19 -16.54 4.44 28.45
N ALA A 20 -15.29 4.83 28.33
CA ALA A 20 -14.20 4.46 29.24
C ALA A 20 -13.68 5.67 30.04
N GLY A 21 -14.58 6.43 30.65
CA GLY A 21 -14.24 7.60 31.48
C GLY A 21 -13.84 8.83 30.66
N GLU A 22 -12.57 9.21 30.63
CA GLU A 22 -12.09 10.34 29.81
C GLU A 22 -11.91 9.95 28.33
N TRP A 23 -12.06 8.68 28.00
CA TRP A 23 -11.84 8.13 26.67
C TRP A 23 -13.11 7.46 26.13
N TYR A 24 -13.28 7.50 24.82
CA TYR A 24 -14.20 6.63 24.12
C TYR A 24 -13.42 5.53 23.39
N LYS A 25 -13.89 4.28 23.48
CA LYS A 25 -13.49 3.25 22.55
C LYS A 25 -14.35 3.41 21.30
N VAL A 26 -13.68 3.57 20.17
CA VAL A 26 -14.35 3.85 18.90
C VAL A 26 -13.84 2.93 17.80
N THR A 27 -14.66 2.74 16.76
CA THR A 27 -14.21 2.20 15.49
C THR A 27 -14.44 3.24 14.38
N SER A 28 -13.47 3.37 13.47
CA SER A 28 -13.53 4.28 12.34
C SER A 28 -12.82 3.62 11.14
N GLY A 29 -13.60 3.21 10.15
CA GLY A 29 -13.09 2.37 9.07
C GLY A 29 -12.44 1.08 9.59
N LYS A 30 -11.18 0.86 9.30
CA LYS A 30 -10.41 -0.32 9.75
C LYS A 30 -9.70 -0.13 11.11
N VAL A 31 -9.85 1.02 11.74
CA VAL A 31 -9.16 1.35 13.01
C VAL A 31 -10.12 1.24 14.17
N THR A 32 -9.78 0.44 15.16
CA THR A 32 -10.49 0.38 16.45
C THR A 32 -9.53 0.74 17.58
N GLY A 33 -9.88 1.70 18.43
CA GLY A 33 -9.00 2.19 19.47
C GLY A 33 -9.68 3.15 20.43
N TYR A 34 -8.88 3.83 21.25
CA TYR A 34 -9.36 4.81 22.23
C TYR A 34 -9.01 6.22 21.79
N VAL A 35 -10.00 7.12 21.86
CA VAL A 35 -9.86 8.56 21.57
C VAL A 35 -10.30 9.35 22.80
N ASN A 36 -9.56 10.40 23.17
CA ASN A 36 -9.97 11.26 24.27
C ASN A 36 -11.20 12.07 23.86
N LYS A 37 -12.20 12.12 24.77
CA LYS A 37 -13.51 12.75 24.53
C LYS A 37 -13.42 14.20 24.09
N GLN A 38 -12.41 14.96 24.54
CA GLN A 38 -12.24 16.37 24.17
C GLN A 38 -12.03 16.62 22.68
N TYR A 39 -11.67 15.59 21.91
CA TYR A 39 -11.43 15.68 20.45
C TYR A 39 -12.59 15.16 19.63
N LEU A 40 -13.72 14.81 20.25
CA LEU A 40 -14.89 14.27 19.58
C LEU A 40 -16.11 15.16 19.83
N VAL A 41 -16.91 15.31 18.79
CA VAL A 41 -18.27 15.85 18.90
C VAL A 41 -19.27 14.71 18.78
N THR A 42 -20.42 14.83 19.43
CA THR A 42 -21.48 13.82 19.46
C THR A 42 -22.86 14.50 19.38
N GLY A 43 -23.90 13.73 19.08
CA GLY A 43 -25.28 14.25 19.00
C GLY A 43 -25.49 15.13 17.76
N ASP A 44 -26.40 16.10 17.87
CA ASP A 44 -26.87 16.94 16.76
C ASP A 44 -25.73 17.69 16.03
N GLU A 45 -24.68 18.09 16.76
CA GLU A 45 -23.52 18.75 16.15
C GLU A 45 -22.74 17.78 15.25
N ALA A 46 -22.57 16.52 15.67
CA ALA A 46 -21.92 15.49 14.87
C ALA A 46 -22.74 15.13 13.63
N GLU A 47 -24.07 15.09 13.76
CA GLU A 47 -24.98 14.82 12.64
C GLU A 47 -24.90 15.94 11.59
N ALA A 48 -24.89 17.20 12.01
CA ALA A 48 -24.77 18.34 11.10
C ALA A 48 -23.43 18.35 10.33
N ILE A 49 -22.33 17.95 10.98
CA ILE A 49 -21.03 17.78 10.32
C ILE A 49 -21.07 16.60 9.35
N ALA A 50 -21.64 15.47 9.76
CA ALA A 50 -21.75 14.27 8.93
C ALA A 50 -22.49 14.53 7.61
N GLU A 51 -23.60 15.26 7.66
CA GLU A 51 -24.37 15.63 6.44
C GLU A 51 -23.53 16.41 5.41
N GLN A 52 -22.57 17.20 5.86
CA GLN A 52 -21.68 17.99 5.00
C GLN A 52 -20.50 17.18 4.44
N GLU A 53 -20.08 16.15 5.16
CA GLU A 53 -18.89 15.36 4.85
C GLU A 53 -19.20 14.04 4.10
N ILE A 54 -20.46 13.68 3.93
CA ILE A 54 -20.86 12.48 3.17
C ILE A 54 -20.33 12.58 1.74
N LYS A 55 -19.59 11.54 1.32
CA LYS A 55 -19.07 11.39 -0.03
C LYS A 55 -19.58 10.10 -0.66
N THR A 56 -19.75 10.12 -1.98
CA THR A 56 -19.97 8.88 -2.72
C THR A 56 -18.66 8.12 -2.81
N VAL A 57 -18.70 6.84 -2.47
CA VAL A 57 -17.57 5.92 -2.52
C VAL A 57 -17.92 4.76 -3.44
N ALA A 58 -16.99 4.40 -4.33
CA ALA A 58 -17.07 3.23 -5.19
C ALA A 58 -16.21 2.10 -4.58
N THR A 59 -16.84 1.00 -4.19
CA THR A 59 -16.15 -0.20 -3.70
C THR A 59 -16.10 -1.25 -4.81
N VAL A 60 -14.89 -1.72 -5.13
CA VAL A 60 -14.66 -2.73 -6.16
C VAL A 60 -15.20 -4.09 -5.72
N ASN A 61 -15.97 -4.76 -6.59
CA ASN A 61 -16.62 -6.05 -6.33
C ASN A 61 -16.14 -7.18 -7.25
N THR A 62 -14.96 -7.01 -7.86
CA THR A 62 -14.28 -8.01 -8.69
C THR A 62 -12.84 -8.20 -8.26
N GLU A 63 -12.21 -9.34 -8.59
CA GLU A 63 -10.82 -9.63 -8.19
C GLU A 63 -9.83 -8.59 -8.70
N THR A 64 -10.05 -8.09 -9.93
CA THR A 64 -9.19 -7.08 -10.55
C THR A 64 -10.01 -6.20 -11.48
N LEU A 65 -9.89 -4.88 -11.35
CA LEU A 65 -10.54 -3.89 -12.18
C LEU A 65 -9.50 -2.91 -12.74
N ASN A 66 -9.55 -2.67 -14.06
CA ASN A 66 -8.67 -1.71 -14.70
C ASN A 66 -9.12 -0.27 -14.44
N VAL A 67 -8.21 0.58 -14.00
CA VAL A 67 -8.34 2.02 -13.98
C VAL A 67 -7.82 2.56 -15.31
N ARG A 68 -8.64 3.29 -16.05
CA ARG A 68 -8.35 3.73 -17.41
C ARG A 68 -8.19 5.24 -17.52
N ALA A 69 -7.46 5.69 -18.52
CA ALA A 69 -7.22 7.11 -18.78
C ALA A 69 -8.50 7.84 -19.27
N GLU A 70 -9.42 7.11 -19.90
CA GLU A 70 -10.67 7.66 -20.46
C GLU A 70 -11.81 6.67 -20.25
N LYS A 71 -13.06 7.12 -20.44
CA LYS A 71 -14.31 6.35 -20.32
C LYS A 71 -14.48 5.36 -21.48
N SER A 72 -13.52 4.45 -21.69
CA SER A 72 -13.52 3.49 -22.79
C SER A 72 -12.74 2.22 -22.43
N THR A 73 -13.23 1.08 -22.87
CA THR A 73 -12.53 -0.21 -22.75
C THR A 73 -11.26 -0.28 -23.58
N GLU A 74 -11.13 0.57 -24.60
CA GLU A 74 -9.96 0.68 -25.48
C GLU A 74 -8.90 1.67 -24.94
N ALA A 75 -9.26 2.49 -23.93
CA ALA A 75 -8.36 3.47 -23.35
C ALA A 75 -7.19 2.80 -22.60
N ALA A 76 -6.07 3.51 -22.52
CA ALA A 76 -4.89 3.05 -21.80
C ALA A 76 -5.24 2.71 -20.34
N VAL A 77 -4.71 1.59 -19.85
CA VAL A 77 -4.82 1.20 -18.44
C VAL A 77 -3.75 1.95 -17.66
N LEU A 78 -4.17 2.78 -16.70
CA LEU A 78 -3.29 3.55 -15.82
C LEU A 78 -2.84 2.70 -14.62
N SER A 79 -3.77 1.92 -14.06
CA SER A 79 -3.56 1.11 -12.87
C SER A 79 -4.58 -0.03 -12.83
N GLN A 80 -4.42 -0.94 -11.88
CA GLN A 80 -5.39 -1.97 -11.56
C GLN A 80 -5.70 -1.91 -10.07
N VAL A 81 -6.97 -2.12 -9.72
CA VAL A 81 -7.47 -2.09 -8.35
C VAL A 81 -8.14 -3.42 -8.02
N GLY A 82 -8.07 -3.83 -6.76
CA GLY A 82 -8.50 -5.14 -6.31
C GLY A 82 -9.85 -5.13 -5.61
N ASN A 83 -10.35 -6.34 -5.33
CA ASN A 83 -11.62 -6.53 -4.62
C ASN A 83 -11.61 -5.85 -3.24
N SER A 84 -12.74 -5.22 -2.90
CA SER A 84 -12.96 -4.49 -1.64
C SER A 84 -12.12 -3.21 -1.48
N GLU A 85 -11.38 -2.79 -2.49
CA GLU A 85 -10.80 -1.44 -2.50
C GLU A 85 -11.90 -0.39 -2.71
N ALA A 86 -11.78 0.74 -2.00
CA ALA A 86 -12.79 1.78 -1.99
C ALA A 86 -12.18 3.14 -2.37
N PHE A 87 -12.85 3.85 -3.28
CA PHE A 87 -12.37 5.10 -3.84
C PHE A 87 -13.44 6.18 -3.74
N THR A 88 -13.03 7.42 -3.41
CA THR A 88 -13.92 8.57 -3.50
C THR A 88 -14.28 8.81 -4.97
N VAL A 89 -15.58 8.95 -5.23
CA VAL A 89 -16.13 9.20 -6.55
C VAL A 89 -16.13 10.70 -6.83
N ASN A 90 -15.50 11.10 -7.94
CA ASN A 90 -15.54 12.47 -8.43
C ASN A 90 -16.78 12.70 -9.30
N SER A 91 -17.08 11.75 -10.21
CA SER A 91 -18.26 11.80 -11.06
C SER A 91 -18.69 10.40 -11.53
N VAL A 92 -19.97 10.25 -11.92
CA VAL A 92 -20.49 9.04 -12.55
C VAL A 92 -21.21 9.46 -13.84
N ALA A 93 -20.78 8.92 -14.97
CA ALA A 93 -21.40 9.18 -16.27
C ALA A 93 -21.11 8.05 -17.27
N ASP A 94 -22.08 7.74 -18.10
CA ASP A 94 -21.94 6.81 -19.24
C ASP A 94 -21.46 5.40 -18.87
N GLY A 95 -21.84 4.91 -17.66
CA GLY A 95 -21.41 3.61 -17.16
C GLY A 95 -19.98 3.59 -16.60
N TRP A 96 -19.36 4.75 -16.42
CA TRP A 96 -18.04 4.94 -15.84
C TRP A 96 -18.09 5.76 -14.56
N VAL A 97 -17.23 5.41 -13.64
CA VAL A 97 -16.99 6.12 -12.37
C VAL A 97 -15.60 6.76 -12.43
N GLU A 98 -15.57 8.07 -12.29
CA GLU A 98 -14.33 8.83 -12.16
C GLU A 98 -13.86 8.79 -10.73
N ILE A 99 -12.63 8.35 -10.52
CA ILE A 99 -12.01 8.23 -9.20
C ILE A 99 -10.63 8.90 -9.19
N SER A 100 -10.17 9.27 -8.00
CA SER A 100 -8.79 9.70 -7.79
C SER A 100 -7.96 8.53 -7.26
N VAL A 101 -6.86 8.22 -7.95
CA VAL A 101 -5.90 7.18 -7.58
C VAL A 101 -4.49 7.75 -7.73
N ASP A 102 -3.69 7.70 -6.67
CA ASP A 102 -2.27 8.13 -6.67
C ASP A 102 -2.03 9.52 -7.30
N ASP A 103 -2.77 10.53 -6.86
CA ASP A 103 -2.75 11.91 -7.38
C ASP A 103 -3.16 12.06 -8.87
N SER A 104 -3.68 10.99 -9.47
CA SER A 104 -4.19 10.97 -10.84
C SER A 104 -5.70 10.73 -10.86
N VAL A 105 -6.36 11.24 -11.90
CA VAL A 105 -7.76 10.92 -12.19
C VAL A 105 -7.79 9.74 -13.15
N GLY A 106 -8.65 8.76 -12.86
CA GLY A 106 -8.87 7.61 -13.73
C GLY A 106 -10.34 7.17 -13.73
N TYR A 107 -10.68 6.28 -14.66
CA TYR A 107 -12.04 5.80 -14.88
C TYR A 107 -12.13 4.29 -14.67
N ILE A 108 -13.11 3.86 -13.87
CA ILE A 108 -13.44 2.45 -13.66
C ILE A 108 -14.86 2.17 -14.14
N SER A 109 -15.11 0.96 -14.65
CA SER A 109 -16.47 0.58 -15.09
C SER A 109 -17.39 0.47 -13.89
N GLN A 110 -18.57 1.10 -14.00
CA GLN A 110 -19.61 1.07 -12.97
C GLN A 110 -20.15 -0.34 -12.70
N ASP A 111 -20.07 -1.25 -13.67
CA ASP A 111 -20.59 -2.62 -13.56
C ASP A 111 -19.82 -3.47 -12.50
N TYR A 112 -18.62 -3.05 -12.15
CA TYR A 112 -17.73 -3.78 -11.23
C TYR A 112 -17.50 -3.07 -9.90
N VAL A 113 -18.37 -2.11 -9.57
CA VAL A 113 -18.31 -1.40 -8.30
C VAL A 113 -19.67 -1.26 -7.66
N THR A 114 -19.69 -1.18 -6.34
CA THR A 114 -20.87 -0.80 -5.57
C THR A 114 -20.70 0.65 -5.14
N LEU A 115 -21.66 1.51 -5.48
CA LEU A 115 -21.69 2.91 -5.04
C LEU A 115 -22.46 3.01 -3.73
N ALA A 116 -21.86 3.66 -2.74
CA ALA A 116 -22.49 3.95 -1.46
C ALA A 116 -22.09 5.34 -0.97
N GLN A 117 -22.93 5.94 -0.14
CA GLN A 117 -22.55 7.13 0.62
C GLN A 117 -21.78 6.70 1.86
N ALA A 118 -20.65 7.32 2.10
CA ALA A 118 -19.82 7.06 3.26
C ALA A 118 -19.22 8.35 3.83
N LEU A 119 -19.00 8.34 5.12
CA LEU A 119 -18.25 9.39 5.82
C LEU A 119 -16.74 9.07 5.77
N PRO A 120 -15.88 10.10 5.75
CA PRO A 120 -14.44 9.90 5.89
C PRO A 120 -14.14 9.21 7.22
N THR A 121 -13.21 8.27 7.20
CA THR A 121 -12.83 7.46 8.37
C THR A 121 -11.35 7.60 8.69
N ALA A 122 -10.95 7.09 9.86
CA ALA A 122 -9.56 7.04 10.28
C ALA A 122 -8.68 6.35 9.24
N LYS A 123 -7.45 6.85 9.12
CA LYS A 123 -6.39 6.18 8.35
C LYS A 123 -5.60 5.25 9.26
N THR A 124 -5.30 4.05 8.78
CA THR A 124 -4.35 3.17 9.46
C THR A 124 -2.96 3.79 9.46
N ILE A 125 -2.08 3.33 10.34
CA ILE A 125 -0.67 3.79 10.34
C ILE A 125 0.00 3.48 9.00
N GLU A 126 -0.35 2.38 8.36
CA GLU A 126 0.13 1.99 7.04
C GLU A 126 -0.31 3.01 5.97
N GLN A 127 -1.58 3.39 5.94
CA GLN A 127 -2.09 4.41 5.01
C GLN A 127 -1.42 5.78 5.21
N VAL A 128 -1.19 6.17 6.47
CA VAL A 128 -0.47 7.43 6.77
C VAL A 128 0.99 7.37 6.30
N LYS A 129 1.63 6.22 6.46
CA LYS A 129 3.06 6.04 6.16
C LYS A 129 3.34 5.84 4.68
N TYR A 130 2.44 5.20 3.95
CA TYR A 130 2.67 4.76 2.57
C TYR A 130 1.73 5.42 1.54
N GLY A 131 0.78 6.24 1.99
CA GLY A 131 -0.21 6.92 1.15
C GLY A 131 -1.57 6.21 1.07
N ASP A 132 -2.58 6.96 0.64
CA ASP A 132 -3.89 6.40 0.29
C ASP A 132 -3.74 5.64 -1.04
N GLY A 133 -4.37 4.48 -1.17
CA GLY A 133 -4.29 3.65 -2.38
C GLY A 133 -3.17 2.60 -2.37
N VAL A 134 -2.30 2.58 -1.35
CA VAL A 134 -1.43 1.42 -1.14
C VAL A 134 -2.26 0.31 -0.54
N SER A 135 -2.46 -0.78 -1.27
CA SER A 135 -3.25 -1.91 -0.79
C SER A 135 -2.69 -2.46 0.53
N ASP A 136 -3.56 -2.99 1.39
CA ASP A 136 -3.17 -3.56 2.68
C ASP A 136 -2.08 -4.64 2.53
N VAL A 137 -2.06 -5.36 1.40
CA VAL A 137 -1.04 -6.36 1.09
C VAL A 137 0.31 -5.71 0.89
N ARG A 138 0.40 -4.61 0.12
CA ARG A 138 1.65 -3.88 -0.13
C ARG A 138 2.22 -3.28 1.15
N ALA A 139 1.37 -2.64 1.95
CA ALA A 139 1.73 -2.10 3.26
C ALA A 139 2.23 -3.22 4.20
N SER A 140 1.56 -4.38 4.20
CA SER A 140 1.94 -5.55 5.00
C SER A 140 3.28 -6.14 4.58
N VAL A 141 3.55 -6.23 3.27
CA VAL A 141 4.85 -6.69 2.73
C VAL A 141 5.98 -5.80 3.20
N VAL A 142 5.80 -4.48 3.09
CA VAL A 142 6.81 -3.50 3.52
C VAL A 142 7.01 -3.53 5.03
N SER A 143 5.92 -3.52 5.81
CA SER A 143 5.99 -3.60 7.27
C SER A 143 6.69 -4.88 7.74
N TYR A 144 6.40 -6.01 7.09
CA TYR A 144 7.07 -7.27 7.39
C TYR A 144 8.56 -7.22 7.04
N ALA A 145 8.92 -6.69 5.88
CA ALA A 145 10.32 -6.55 5.46
C ALA A 145 11.14 -5.68 6.42
N LEU A 146 10.55 -4.59 6.91
CA LEU A 146 11.20 -3.66 7.83
C LEU A 146 11.50 -4.24 9.22
N GLN A 147 10.79 -5.30 9.66
CA GLN A 147 11.06 -5.99 10.92
C GLN A 147 12.45 -6.63 10.98
N PHE A 148 13.05 -6.91 9.83
CA PHE A 148 14.35 -7.57 9.73
C PHE A 148 15.52 -6.61 9.55
N VAL A 149 15.28 -5.29 9.54
CA VAL A 149 16.36 -4.29 9.50
C VAL A 149 17.28 -4.46 10.68
N GLY A 150 18.59 -4.49 10.40
CA GLY A 150 19.64 -4.77 11.38
C GLY A 150 20.08 -6.25 11.41
N ASN A 151 19.33 -7.18 10.83
CA ASN A 151 19.74 -8.57 10.72
C ASN A 151 20.89 -8.73 9.72
N ARG A 152 21.71 -9.76 9.95
CA ARG A 152 22.96 -9.94 9.20
C ARG A 152 22.75 -10.44 7.77
N TYR A 153 23.63 -9.99 6.90
CA TYR A 153 23.78 -10.54 5.55
C TYR A 153 24.64 -11.81 5.58
N VAL A 154 24.16 -12.86 4.88
CA VAL A 154 24.93 -14.08 4.61
C VAL A 154 24.77 -14.41 3.12
N TRP A 155 25.89 -14.50 2.40
CA TRP A 155 25.86 -14.89 0.98
C TRP A 155 25.29 -16.30 0.81
N GLY A 156 24.31 -16.46 -0.10
CA GLY A 156 23.58 -17.72 -0.29
C GLY A 156 22.61 -18.05 0.86
N GLY A 157 22.47 -17.17 1.84
CA GLY A 157 21.57 -17.35 2.97
C GLY A 157 20.10 -17.11 2.59
N THR A 158 19.21 -17.87 3.26
CA THR A 158 17.75 -17.77 3.06
C THR A 158 16.97 -17.65 4.37
N SER A 159 17.63 -17.43 5.50
CA SER A 159 17.00 -17.26 6.80
C SER A 159 16.94 -15.79 7.17
N LEU A 160 15.74 -15.23 7.32
CA LEU A 160 15.53 -13.83 7.71
C LEU A 160 16.17 -13.51 9.08
N GLU A 161 16.24 -14.49 9.99
CA GLU A 161 16.80 -14.33 11.34
C GLU A 161 18.29 -14.71 11.42
N LYS A 162 18.69 -15.83 10.77
CA LYS A 162 20.06 -16.37 10.88
C LYS A 162 21.03 -15.81 9.86
N GLY A 163 20.52 -15.16 8.81
CA GLY A 163 21.27 -14.52 7.76
C GLY A 163 20.74 -14.82 6.35
N VAL A 164 20.69 -13.81 5.53
CA VAL A 164 20.06 -13.83 4.22
C VAL A 164 20.85 -12.97 3.23
N ASP A 165 20.89 -13.34 1.95
CA ASP A 165 21.36 -12.45 0.89
C ASP A 165 20.20 -11.65 0.23
N CYS A 166 20.52 -10.79 -0.73
CA CYS A 166 19.56 -9.88 -1.34
C CYS A 166 18.37 -10.63 -1.99
N SER A 167 18.62 -11.68 -2.75
CA SER A 167 17.58 -12.46 -3.44
C SER A 167 16.87 -13.44 -2.50
N GLY A 168 17.55 -13.95 -1.49
CA GLY A 168 16.95 -14.72 -0.41
C GLY A 168 15.99 -13.88 0.43
N PHE A 169 16.33 -12.62 0.69
CA PHE A 169 15.48 -11.66 1.38
C PHE A 169 14.15 -11.44 0.63
N THR A 170 14.22 -11.02 -0.62
CA THR A 170 13.02 -10.78 -1.44
C THR A 170 12.19 -12.05 -1.61
N MET A 171 12.83 -13.20 -1.86
CA MET A 171 12.17 -14.51 -1.96
C MET A 171 11.39 -14.84 -0.67
N ARG A 172 11.97 -14.62 0.51
CA ARG A 172 11.31 -14.93 1.79
C ARG A 172 10.20 -13.95 2.15
N ILE A 173 10.43 -12.67 1.92
CA ILE A 173 9.41 -11.64 2.20
C ILE A 173 8.19 -11.88 1.32
N LEU A 174 8.34 -11.95 -0.01
CA LEU A 174 7.22 -12.15 -0.93
C LEU A 174 6.62 -13.55 -0.82
N GLY A 175 7.41 -14.56 -0.48
CA GLY A 175 6.94 -15.93 -0.25
C GLY A 175 5.92 -16.06 0.87
N LYS A 176 5.99 -15.20 1.91
CA LYS A 176 4.96 -15.14 2.97
C LYS A 176 3.58 -14.73 2.43
N TYR A 177 3.54 -14.03 1.30
CA TYR A 177 2.32 -13.53 0.65
C TYR A 177 1.95 -14.35 -0.60
N GLY A 178 2.46 -15.59 -0.71
CA GLY A 178 2.11 -16.53 -1.77
C GLY A 178 2.90 -16.36 -3.07
N ILE A 179 3.83 -15.42 -3.15
CA ILE A 179 4.62 -15.15 -4.36
C ILE A 179 5.91 -15.97 -4.31
N SER A 180 6.00 -16.98 -5.15
CA SER A 180 7.17 -17.87 -5.25
C SER A 180 8.22 -17.27 -6.19
N LEU A 181 9.39 -16.94 -5.64
CA LEU A 181 10.53 -16.43 -6.40
C LEU A 181 11.75 -17.35 -6.29
N PRO A 182 12.57 -17.44 -7.35
CA PRO A 182 13.83 -18.16 -7.27
C PRO A 182 14.85 -17.41 -6.39
N HIS A 183 15.77 -18.15 -5.75
CA HIS A 183 16.90 -17.58 -5.03
C HIS A 183 17.98 -17.08 -6.00
N SER A 184 17.64 -16.10 -6.81
CA SER A 184 18.53 -15.50 -7.82
C SER A 184 18.05 -14.12 -8.24
N SER A 185 18.80 -13.07 -7.90
CA SER A 185 18.46 -11.70 -8.32
C SER A 185 18.37 -11.53 -9.84
N ARG A 186 19.11 -12.33 -10.60
CA ARG A 186 19.08 -12.32 -12.09
C ARG A 186 17.79 -12.93 -12.65
N ALA A 187 17.27 -13.96 -11.99
CA ALA A 187 16.09 -14.67 -12.48
C ALA A 187 14.78 -14.01 -12.01
N GLN A 188 14.76 -13.36 -10.84
CA GLN A 188 13.54 -12.78 -10.27
C GLN A 188 12.78 -11.84 -11.22
N PRO A 189 13.42 -10.94 -12.03
CA PRO A 189 12.66 -10.04 -12.90
C PRO A 189 11.74 -10.72 -13.91
N SER A 190 12.03 -11.99 -14.25
CA SER A 190 11.22 -12.76 -15.21
C SER A 190 9.93 -13.34 -14.61
N TYR A 191 9.75 -13.22 -13.31
CA TYR A 191 8.58 -13.72 -12.57
C TYR A 191 7.57 -12.62 -12.25
N GLY A 192 7.84 -11.38 -12.60
CA GLY A 192 6.98 -10.23 -12.39
C GLY A 192 6.75 -9.41 -13.67
N THR A 193 5.84 -8.45 -13.58
CA THR A 193 5.60 -7.48 -14.65
C THR A 193 6.63 -6.36 -14.57
N LYS A 194 7.34 -6.10 -15.66
CA LYS A 194 8.29 -4.97 -15.74
C LYS A 194 7.52 -3.66 -15.81
N ILE A 195 7.93 -2.70 -14.99
CA ILE A 195 7.36 -1.36 -14.93
C ILE A 195 8.48 -0.31 -14.99
N SER A 196 8.12 0.95 -15.21
CA SER A 196 9.06 2.06 -15.06
C SER A 196 9.34 2.34 -13.57
N ALA A 197 10.50 2.90 -13.26
CA ALA A 197 10.85 3.24 -11.87
C ALA A 197 9.96 4.36 -11.30
N SER A 198 9.37 5.20 -12.16
CA SER A 198 8.42 6.25 -11.78
C SER A 198 7.04 5.72 -11.38
N GLU A 199 6.68 4.51 -11.83
CA GLU A 199 5.42 3.83 -11.49
C GLU A 199 5.56 2.91 -10.28
N ALA A 200 6.73 2.89 -9.64
CA ALA A 200 7.01 1.97 -8.54
C ALA A 200 6.14 2.26 -7.32
N LYS A 201 5.47 1.22 -6.84
CA LYS A 201 4.67 1.22 -5.61
C LYS A 201 5.39 0.41 -4.51
N PRO A 202 5.10 0.66 -3.21
CA PRO A 202 5.63 -0.15 -2.11
C PRO A 202 5.42 -1.65 -2.37
N GLY A 203 6.48 -2.45 -2.16
CA GLY A 203 6.50 -3.89 -2.43
C GLY A 203 7.03 -4.29 -3.82
N ASP A 204 7.18 -3.34 -4.76
CA ASP A 204 7.84 -3.62 -6.05
C ASP A 204 9.35 -3.85 -5.85
N LEU A 205 9.97 -4.64 -6.73
CA LEU A 205 11.39 -4.98 -6.63
C LEU A 205 12.24 -4.15 -7.59
N PHE A 206 13.27 -3.52 -7.05
CA PHE A 206 14.30 -2.79 -7.78
C PHE A 206 15.53 -3.66 -7.98
N PHE A 207 16.01 -3.75 -9.21
CA PHE A 207 17.14 -4.58 -9.60
C PHE A 207 18.32 -3.72 -10.05
N TYR A 208 19.49 -3.99 -9.48
CA TYR A 208 20.70 -3.21 -9.70
C TYR A 208 21.85 -4.10 -10.18
N GLY A 209 22.82 -3.48 -10.83
CA GLY A 209 23.99 -4.17 -11.33
C GLY A 209 24.91 -3.28 -12.14
N SER A 210 25.58 -3.87 -13.16
CA SER A 210 26.44 -3.15 -14.09
C SER A 210 26.11 -3.54 -15.52
N GLY A 211 25.95 -2.55 -16.42
CA GLY A 211 25.43 -2.77 -17.76
C GLY A 211 24.06 -3.47 -17.72
N SER A 212 23.90 -4.58 -18.39
CA SER A 212 22.69 -5.41 -18.35
C SER A 212 22.74 -6.52 -17.29
N SER A 213 23.84 -6.66 -16.55
CA SER A 213 24.03 -7.75 -15.59
C SER A 213 23.52 -7.37 -14.20
N ILE A 214 22.41 -7.99 -13.78
CA ILE A 214 21.84 -7.82 -12.45
C ILE A 214 22.69 -8.57 -11.40
N SER A 215 23.01 -7.91 -10.32
CA SER A 215 23.78 -8.47 -9.20
C SER A 215 23.16 -8.21 -7.82
N HIS A 216 22.08 -7.41 -7.76
CA HIS A 216 21.43 -7.03 -6.51
C HIS A 216 19.94 -6.78 -6.72
N VAL A 217 19.15 -6.99 -5.65
CA VAL A 217 17.72 -6.74 -5.63
C VAL A 217 17.31 -6.16 -4.28
N ALA A 218 16.29 -5.30 -4.28
CA ALA A 218 15.75 -4.64 -3.10
C ALA A 218 14.24 -4.49 -3.22
N ILE A 219 13.55 -4.35 -2.09
CA ILE A 219 12.10 -4.06 -2.01
C ILE A 219 11.93 -2.55 -1.90
N TYR A 220 11.15 -1.96 -2.80
CA TYR A 220 10.76 -0.55 -2.71
C TYR A 220 9.76 -0.37 -1.56
N ILE A 221 9.97 0.65 -0.73
CA ILE A 221 9.15 0.92 0.46
C ILE A 221 8.42 2.27 0.39
N GLY A 222 8.42 2.91 -0.78
CA GLY A 222 7.85 4.25 -0.96
C GLY A 222 8.87 5.38 -0.72
N ASN A 223 8.49 6.60 -1.08
CA ASN A 223 9.27 7.83 -0.84
C ASN A 223 10.74 7.76 -1.31
N GLY A 224 10.99 7.11 -2.45
CA GLY A 224 12.33 6.94 -2.99
C GLY A 224 13.26 6.05 -2.14
N GLN A 225 12.72 5.18 -1.30
CA GLN A 225 13.48 4.31 -0.41
C GLN A 225 13.28 2.82 -0.74
N ILE A 226 14.30 2.03 -0.40
CA ILE A 226 14.29 0.58 -0.50
C ILE A 226 14.74 -0.04 0.82
N VAL A 227 14.28 -1.27 1.10
CA VAL A 227 14.85 -2.16 2.11
C VAL A 227 15.50 -3.36 1.43
N HIS A 228 16.72 -3.71 1.86
CA HIS A 228 17.50 -4.76 1.23
C HIS A 228 18.53 -5.41 2.17
N ALA A 229 18.85 -6.68 1.95
CA ALA A 229 20.03 -7.28 2.48
C ALA A 229 21.24 -6.80 1.65
N SER A 230 21.98 -5.83 2.20
CA SER A 230 22.97 -5.02 1.46
C SER A 230 24.30 -5.76 1.27
N ASN A 231 25.01 -6.02 2.34
CA ASN A 231 26.31 -6.67 2.36
C ASN A 231 26.65 -7.16 3.77
N LYS A 232 27.78 -7.87 3.93
CA LYS A 232 28.20 -8.46 5.22
C LYS A 232 28.43 -7.43 6.34
N ARG A 233 28.83 -6.21 6.01
CA ARG A 233 29.09 -5.14 7.00
C ARG A 233 27.80 -4.52 7.50
N ASP A 234 26.88 -4.24 6.59
CA ASP A 234 25.70 -3.41 6.86
C ASP A 234 24.44 -4.25 7.16
N GLY A 235 24.42 -5.54 6.77
CA GLY A 235 23.24 -6.38 6.96
C GLY A 235 22.03 -5.94 6.14
N ILE A 236 20.85 -6.11 6.72
CA ILE A 236 19.59 -5.62 6.15
C ILE A 236 19.40 -4.17 6.60
N LYS A 237 19.17 -3.28 5.64
CA LYS A 237 19.01 -1.83 5.91
C LYS A 237 18.07 -1.15 4.93
N VAL A 238 17.67 0.06 5.29
CA VAL A 238 16.99 1.00 4.38
C VAL A 238 18.06 1.85 3.67
N SER A 239 17.81 2.15 2.40
CA SER A 239 18.68 3.00 1.55
C SER A 239 17.84 3.80 0.57
N ASN A 240 18.42 4.84 -0.05
CA ASN A 240 17.78 5.53 -1.17
C ASN A 240 17.68 4.56 -2.37
N ALA A 241 16.50 4.50 -3.02
CA ALA A 241 16.26 3.64 -4.18
C ALA A 241 17.13 4.01 -5.39
N TYR A 242 17.52 5.27 -5.48
CA TYR A 242 18.32 5.82 -6.58
C TYR A 242 19.78 6.07 -6.20
N TYR A 243 20.30 5.37 -5.17
CA TYR A 243 21.74 5.41 -4.85
C TYR A 243 22.63 4.94 -6.02
N ARG A 244 22.05 4.21 -6.93
CA ARG A 244 22.47 3.95 -8.31
C ARG A 244 21.23 3.71 -9.18
N ASN A 245 21.33 3.90 -10.49
CA ASN A 245 20.21 3.68 -11.39
C ASN A 245 19.82 2.19 -11.40
N PRO A 246 18.54 1.85 -11.19
CA PRO A 246 18.07 0.48 -11.35
C PRO A 246 18.17 0.04 -12.82
N ILE A 247 18.55 -1.21 -13.06
CA ILE A 247 18.53 -1.82 -14.39
C ILE A 247 17.09 -2.08 -14.84
N CYS A 248 16.25 -2.51 -13.92
CA CYS A 248 14.80 -2.65 -14.11
C CYS A 248 14.07 -2.64 -12.77
N VAL A 249 12.78 -2.44 -12.84
CA VAL A 249 11.83 -2.60 -11.73
C VAL A 249 10.79 -3.63 -12.15
N ALA A 250 10.35 -4.48 -11.22
CA ALA A 250 9.31 -5.45 -11.50
C ALA A 250 8.30 -5.52 -10.36
N ARG A 251 7.03 -5.69 -10.76
CA ARG A 251 5.86 -5.79 -9.90
C ARG A 251 5.39 -7.23 -9.80
N TYR A 252 5.02 -7.65 -8.59
CA TYR A 252 4.59 -9.02 -8.27
C TYR A 252 3.28 -9.03 -7.49
N LEU A 253 2.99 -7.94 -6.80
CA LEU A 253 1.78 -7.76 -6.03
C LEU A 253 0.70 -7.15 -6.93
N PRO A 254 -0.57 -7.51 -6.74
CA PRO A 254 -1.66 -6.75 -7.36
C PRO A 254 -1.61 -5.29 -6.91
N ASP A 255 -2.10 -4.44 -7.75
CA ASP A 255 -2.25 -3.00 -7.43
C ASP A 255 -3.33 -2.77 -6.42
#